data_68c32d435ef4603a03de62dd80bf5c0f
#
_entry.id   68c32d435ef4603a03de62dd80bf5c0f
#
_cell.length_a   1.000
_cell.length_b   1.000
_cell.length_c   1.000
_cell.angle_alpha   90.00
_cell.angle_beta   90.00
_cell.angle_gamma   90.00
#
_symmetry.space_group_name_H-M   'P 1'
#
loop_
_entity.id
_entity.type
_entity.pdbx_description
1 polymer ?
#
loop_
_entity_poly.entity_id
_entity_poly.type
_entity_poly.pdbx_seq_one_letter_code
_entity_poly.pdbx_strand_id
1 'polypeptide(L)'
;MAFPTHIVSAGGIVEDGYGNILLVKAHDDGWVYPGGITEVGENLIDGVIRDIKEESGIDATVSHLISVVSNTAIHKWYDGVTDVPTKVMFDFVCKAVGGELTPSDETSECKWVPKEKVLDLITLPAIRQRYEAYLKFNGSVNYMEYVTSTTSDCNVKMQRLV
;
A
#
# COMPACT_ATOMS: atom_id res chain seq x y z
N MET A 1 -24.88 -5.50 -20.36
CA MET A 1 -24.67 -5.82 -18.93
C MET A 1 -23.48 -5.02 -18.42
N ALA A 2 -23.61 -4.36 -17.29
CA ALA A 2 -22.51 -3.67 -16.64
C ALA A 2 -21.85 -4.62 -15.62
N PHE A 3 -20.53 -4.66 -15.63
CA PHE A 3 -19.80 -5.39 -14.58
C PHE A 3 -19.71 -4.55 -13.30
N PRO A 4 -19.67 -5.17 -12.11
CA PRO A 4 -19.45 -4.42 -10.89
C PRO A 4 -18.08 -3.75 -10.89
N THR A 5 -18.01 -2.57 -10.30
CA THR A 5 -16.78 -1.79 -10.23
C THR A 5 -16.14 -1.92 -8.86
N HIS A 6 -14.88 -2.27 -8.83
CA HIS A 6 -14.05 -2.31 -7.62
C HIS A 6 -12.74 -1.60 -7.90
N ILE A 7 -12.19 -0.94 -6.89
CA ILE A 7 -10.81 -0.45 -6.97
C ILE A 7 -9.89 -1.62 -6.62
N VAL A 8 -8.92 -1.88 -7.47
CA VAL A 8 -7.85 -2.84 -7.20
C VAL A 8 -6.57 -2.04 -7.02
N SER A 9 -5.86 -2.27 -5.92
CA SER A 9 -4.60 -1.58 -5.64
C SER A 9 -3.56 -2.54 -5.09
N ALA A 10 -2.31 -2.15 -5.19
CA ALA A 10 -1.20 -2.91 -4.67
C ALA A 10 -0.21 -1.99 -3.95
N GLY A 11 0.27 -2.43 -2.79
CA GLY A 11 1.31 -1.75 -2.03
C GLY A 11 2.59 -2.57 -2.03
N GLY A 12 3.72 -1.89 -2.02
CA GLY A 12 5.04 -2.51 -1.97
C GLY A 12 5.81 -2.11 -0.72
N ILE A 13 6.11 -3.08 0.13
CA ILE A 13 7.03 -2.88 1.25
C ILE A 13 8.41 -3.26 0.74
N VAL A 14 9.21 -2.25 0.41
CA VAL A 14 10.48 -2.41 -0.28
C VAL A 14 11.62 -2.45 0.72
N GLU A 15 12.36 -3.55 0.70
CA GLU A 15 13.52 -3.76 1.54
C GLU A 15 14.81 -3.40 0.76
N ASP A 16 15.74 -2.71 1.42
CA ASP A 16 17.04 -2.36 0.81
C ASP A 16 18.11 -3.44 1.01
N GLY A 17 17.80 -4.49 1.78
CA GLY A 17 18.75 -5.54 2.14
C GLY A 17 19.64 -5.20 3.36
N TYR A 18 19.47 -4.02 3.95
CA TYR A 18 20.24 -3.56 5.12
C TYR A 18 19.37 -3.25 6.33
N GLY A 19 18.13 -3.76 6.32
CA GLY A 19 17.18 -3.57 7.43
C GLY A 19 16.33 -2.31 7.32
N ASN A 20 16.29 -1.66 6.16
CA ASN A 20 15.50 -0.45 5.94
C ASN A 20 14.35 -0.70 4.97
N ILE A 21 13.30 0.09 5.14
CA ILE A 21 12.08 0.07 4.35
C ILE A 21 11.91 1.42 3.66
N LEU A 22 11.51 1.37 2.39
CA LEU A 22 11.22 2.57 1.61
C LEU A 22 9.90 3.18 2.05
N LEU A 23 9.94 4.43 2.46
CA LEU A 23 8.75 5.23 2.70
C LEU A 23 8.73 6.45 1.79
N VAL A 24 7.52 6.84 1.40
CA VAL A 24 7.24 8.04 0.62
C VAL A 24 6.25 8.90 1.39
N LYS A 25 6.34 10.21 1.21
CA LYS A 25 5.42 11.14 1.87
C LYS A 25 4.37 11.60 0.86
N ALA A 26 3.19 11.03 0.98
CA ALA A 26 2.04 11.43 0.21
C ALA A 26 1.55 12.81 0.69
N HIS A 27 1.03 13.64 -0.22
CA HIS A 27 0.65 15.01 0.11
C HIS A 27 -0.40 15.09 1.23
N ASP A 28 -1.39 14.20 1.22
CA ASP A 28 -2.51 14.22 2.18
C ASP A 28 -2.40 13.18 3.28
N ASP A 29 -1.67 12.07 3.04
CA ASP A 29 -1.68 10.90 3.90
C ASP A 29 -0.43 10.79 4.82
N GLY A 30 0.52 11.69 4.68
CA GLY A 30 1.78 11.62 5.41
C GLY A 30 2.69 10.50 4.89
N TRP A 31 3.44 9.88 5.78
CA TRP A 31 4.35 8.80 5.41
C TRP A 31 3.60 7.49 5.19
N VAL A 32 3.86 6.86 4.05
CA VAL A 32 3.30 5.56 3.66
C VAL A 32 4.37 4.77 2.89
N TYR A 33 4.20 3.45 2.76
CA TYR A 33 4.98 2.71 1.77
C TYR A 33 4.35 2.91 0.38
N PRO A 34 5.15 2.83 -0.70
CA PRO A 34 4.65 3.13 -2.04
C PRO A 34 3.63 2.12 -2.54
N GLY A 35 2.81 2.55 -3.47
CA GLY A 35 1.77 1.76 -4.11
C GLY A 35 0.67 2.63 -4.67
N GLY A 36 -0.31 2.00 -5.27
CA GLY A 36 -1.43 2.72 -5.86
C GLY A 36 -2.43 1.82 -6.58
N ILE A 37 -3.31 2.46 -7.32
CA ILE A 37 -4.34 1.77 -8.09
C ILE A 37 -3.69 1.05 -9.28
N THR A 38 -4.03 -0.24 -9.41
CA THR A 38 -3.65 -1.03 -10.58
C THR A 38 -4.51 -0.61 -11.76
N GLU A 39 -3.87 -0.26 -12.85
CA GLU A 39 -4.57 0.21 -14.05
C GLU A 39 -5.24 -0.94 -14.80
N VAL A 40 -6.33 -0.62 -15.52
CA VAL A 40 -7.00 -1.60 -16.36
C VAL A 40 -6.02 -2.10 -17.43
N GLY A 41 -5.89 -3.42 -17.55
CA GLY A 41 -4.96 -4.04 -18.48
C GLY A 41 -3.56 -4.29 -17.91
N GLU A 42 -3.29 -3.83 -16.70
CA GLU A 42 -2.03 -4.02 -15.99
C GLU A 42 -2.18 -5.15 -14.97
N ASN A 43 -1.17 -5.99 -14.81
CA ASN A 43 -1.16 -6.96 -13.72
C ASN A 43 -0.66 -6.31 -12.41
N LEU A 44 -0.95 -6.96 -11.28
CA LEU A 44 -0.64 -6.41 -9.95
C LEU A 44 0.86 -6.18 -9.74
N ILE A 45 1.68 -7.10 -10.20
CA ILE A 45 3.14 -7.04 -9.99
C ILE A 45 3.75 -5.89 -10.79
N ASP A 46 3.41 -5.79 -12.08
CA ASP A 46 3.90 -4.69 -12.91
C ASP A 46 3.40 -3.34 -12.37
N GLY A 47 2.16 -3.30 -11.90
CA GLY A 47 1.55 -2.09 -11.34
C GLY A 47 2.29 -1.60 -10.09
N VAL A 48 2.58 -2.48 -9.14
CA VAL A 48 3.28 -2.06 -7.92
C VAL A 48 4.72 -1.66 -8.20
N ILE A 49 5.40 -2.35 -9.12
CA ILE A 49 6.77 -1.98 -9.54
C ILE A 49 6.77 -0.59 -10.19
N ARG A 50 5.79 -0.33 -11.04
CA ARG A 50 5.61 0.99 -11.68
C ARG A 50 5.39 2.08 -10.63
N ASP A 51 4.48 1.87 -9.70
CA ASP A 51 4.18 2.84 -8.62
C ASP A 51 5.42 3.12 -7.75
N ILE A 52 6.17 2.08 -7.38
CA ILE A 52 7.41 2.25 -6.61
C ILE A 52 8.38 3.15 -7.38
N LYS A 53 8.55 2.91 -8.68
CA LYS A 53 9.45 3.70 -9.52
C LYS A 53 8.98 5.14 -9.64
N GLU A 54 7.71 5.35 -9.93
CA GLU A 54 7.13 6.69 -10.10
C GLU A 54 7.22 7.51 -8.82
N GLU A 55 6.95 6.90 -7.66
CA GLU A 55 6.85 7.61 -6.38
C GLU A 55 8.20 7.83 -5.71
N SER A 56 9.22 7.03 -6.02
CA SER A 56 10.48 7.05 -5.27
C SER A 56 11.74 7.03 -6.12
N GLY A 57 11.66 6.69 -7.39
CA GLY A 57 12.82 6.49 -8.25
C GLY A 57 13.50 5.13 -8.09
N ILE A 58 13.02 4.28 -7.18
CA ILE A 58 13.65 2.99 -6.90
C ILE A 58 13.15 1.91 -7.86
N ASP A 59 14.09 1.13 -8.38
CA ASP A 59 13.80 -0.10 -9.12
C ASP A 59 13.67 -1.25 -8.13
N ALA A 60 12.57 -1.99 -8.23
CA ALA A 60 12.27 -3.08 -7.31
C ALA A 60 11.80 -4.33 -8.03
N THR A 61 11.97 -5.46 -7.37
CA THR A 61 11.36 -6.74 -7.76
C THR A 61 10.45 -7.22 -6.63
N VAL A 62 9.40 -7.97 -7.00
CA VAL A 62 8.46 -8.53 -6.03
C VAL A 62 8.99 -9.88 -5.54
N SER A 63 8.97 -10.08 -4.22
CA SER A 63 9.38 -11.33 -3.58
C SER A 63 8.20 -12.19 -3.14
N HIS A 64 7.28 -11.62 -2.36
CA HIS A 64 6.20 -12.38 -1.72
C HIS A 64 4.93 -11.54 -1.64
N LEU A 65 3.78 -12.21 -1.74
CA LEU A 65 2.49 -11.65 -1.34
C LEU A 65 2.37 -11.78 0.19
N ILE A 66 2.08 -10.68 0.87
CA ILE A 66 1.91 -10.65 2.33
C ILE A 66 0.44 -10.68 2.72
N SER A 67 -0.35 -9.83 2.08
CA SER A 67 -1.74 -9.57 2.47
C SER A 67 -2.66 -9.41 1.29
N VAL A 68 -3.88 -9.89 1.48
CA VAL A 68 -5.05 -9.53 0.66
C VAL A 68 -6.03 -8.82 1.59
N VAL A 69 -6.48 -7.65 1.20
CA VAL A 69 -7.34 -6.80 2.04
C VAL A 69 -8.60 -6.42 1.29
N SER A 70 -9.74 -6.68 1.92
CA SER A 70 -11.03 -6.19 1.44
C SER A 70 -11.41 -4.96 2.27
N ASN A 71 -11.45 -3.80 1.64
CA ASN A 71 -12.05 -2.61 2.24
C ASN A 71 -13.47 -2.47 1.68
N THR A 72 -14.44 -2.83 2.49
CA THR A 72 -15.85 -2.86 2.09
C THR A 72 -16.56 -1.52 2.30
N ALA A 73 -15.82 -0.48 2.69
CA ALA A 73 -16.37 0.86 2.82
C ALA A 73 -16.85 1.39 1.46
N ILE A 74 -17.96 2.10 1.48
CA ILE A 74 -18.46 2.90 0.36
C ILE A 74 -18.58 4.33 0.88
N HIS A 75 -17.92 5.28 0.24
CA HIS A 75 -17.94 6.67 0.67
C HIS A 75 -17.88 7.61 -0.54
N LYS A 76 -18.09 8.89 -0.31
CA LYS A 76 -17.96 9.90 -1.36
C LYS A 76 -16.50 10.33 -1.48
N TRP A 77 -16.11 10.65 -2.71
CA TRP A 77 -14.85 11.30 -3.01
C TRP A 77 -14.80 12.71 -2.42
N TYR A 78 -13.67 13.38 -2.51
CA TYR A 78 -13.50 14.75 -2.02
C TYR A 78 -14.47 15.77 -2.66
N ASP A 79 -15.01 15.47 -3.85
CA ASP A 79 -16.01 16.29 -4.52
C ASP A 79 -17.41 16.21 -3.86
N GLY A 80 -17.61 15.30 -2.90
CA GLY A 80 -18.88 15.06 -2.22
C GLY A 80 -19.96 14.39 -3.09
N VAL A 81 -19.65 14.04 -4.33
CA VAL A 81 -20.62 13.54 -5.33
C VAL A 81 -20.25 12.14 -5.81
N THR A 82 -19.00 11.94 -6.20
CA THR A 82 -18.52 10.67 -6.77
C THR A 82 -18.45 9.58 -5.71
N ASP A 83 -19.09 8.43 -5.98
CA ASP A 83 -19.00 7.27 -5.10
C ASP A 83 -17.64 6.59 -5.27
N VAL A 84 -16.96 6.33 -4.16
CA VAL A 84 -15.75 5.52 -4.14
C VAL A 84 -16.17 4.07 -3.86
N PRO A 85 -15.95 3.15 -4.79
CA PRO A 85 -16.37 1.76 -4.60
C PRO A 85 -15.50 1.03 -3.60
N THR A 86 -15.92 -0.19 -3.24
CA THR A 86 -15.11 -1.08 -2.42
C THR A 86 -13.75 -1.35 -3.07
N LYS A 87 -12.77 -1.67 -2.25
CA LYS A 87 -11.39 -1.88 -2.69
C LYS A 87 -10.92 -3.29 -2.36
N VAL A 88 -10.17 -3.87 -3.27
CA VAL A 88 -9.39 -5.07 -3.01
C VAL A 88 -7.91 -4.67 -3.13
N MET A 89 -7.16 -4.86 -2.06
CA MET A 89 -5.78 -4.40 -1.96
C MET A 89 -4.84 -5.57 -1.68
N PHE A 90 -3.65 -5.48 -2.28
CA PHE A 90 -2.63 -6.51 -2.17
C PHE A 90 -1.34 -5.86 -1.70
N ASP A 91 -0.69 -6.41 -0.68
CA ASP A 91 0.61 -5.95 -0.24
C ASP A 91 1.67 -6.99 -0.53
N PHE A 92 2.78 -6.53 -1.09
CA PHE A 92 3.91 -7.37 -1.44
C PHE A 92 5.17 -6.93 -0.70
N VAL A 93 6.00 -7.90 -0.32
CA VAL A 93 7.41 -7.63 -0.01
C VAL A 93 8.15 -7.48 -1.33
N CYS A 94 8.90 -6.42 -1.45
CA CYS A 94 9.72 -6.13 -2.63
C CYS A 94 11.17 -5.93 -2.22
N LYS A 95 12.08 -6.10 -3.19
CA LYS A 95 13.51 -5.86 -3.00
C LYS A 95 13.98 -4.76 -3.93
N ALA A 96 14.68 -3.79 -3.38
CA ALA A 96 15.36 -2.78 -4.18
C ALA A 96 16.50 -3.41 -4.97
N VAL A 97 16.54 -3.15 -6.27
CA VAL A 97 17.58 -3.67 -7.17
C VAL A 97 18.33 -2.57 -7.92
N GLY A 98 17.94 -1.32 -7.76
CA GLY A 98 18.59 -0.19 -8.42
C GLY A 98 17.83 1.09 -8.22
N GLY A 99 18.22 2.12 -8.99
CA GLY A 99 17.61 3.44 -8.94
C GLY A 99 18.13 4.29 -7.78
N GLU A 100 17.67 5.54 -7.74
CA GLU A 100 18.04 6.50 -6.71
C GLU A 100 16.78 7.16 -6.17
N LEU A 101 16.75 7.48 -4.88
CA LEU A 101 15.64 8.18 -4.25
C LEU A 101 15.38 9.51 -4.96
N THR A 102 14.19 9.62 -5.54
CA THR A 102 13.77 10.80 -6.28
C THR A 102 12.29 11.06 -5.98
N PRO A 103 11.95 12.17 -5.34
CA PRO A 103 10.55 12.55 -5.13
C PRO A 103 9.85 12.78 -6.48
N SER A 104 8.54 12.72 -6.47
CA SER A 104 7.70 12.93 -7.65
C SER A 104 6.69 14.05 -7.42
N ASP A 105 5.82 14.30 -8.41
CA ASP A 105 4.71 15.23 -8.25
C ASP A 105 3.68 14.73 -7.23
N GLU A 106 3.61 13.42 -7.04
CA GLU A 106 2.66 12.78 -6.11
C GLU A 106 3.24 12.62 -4.69
N THR A 107 4.58 12.65 -4.55
CA THR A 107 5.26 12.46 -3.28
C THR A 107 6.26 13.57 -3.03
N SER A 108 6.15 14.24 -1.88
CA SER A 108 7.03 15.36 -1.54
C SER A 108 8.42 14.92 -1.07
N GLU A 109 8.50 13.74 -0.49
CA GLU A 109 9.74 13.17 0.04
C GLU A 109 9.72 11.64 -0.09
N CYS A 110 10.91 11.05 -0.16
CA CYS A 110 11.08 9.60 -0.04
C CYS A 110 12.37 9.30 0.73
N LYS A 111 12.37 8.23 1.50
CA LYS A 111 13.56 7.85 2.28
C LYS A 111 13.53 6.39 2.70
N TRP A 112 14.72 5.89 3.05
CA TRP A 112 14.89 4.61 3.72
C TRP A 112 14.75 4.80 5.22
N VAL A 113 13.95 3.96 5.87
CA VAL A 113 13.66 4.03 7.31
C VAL A 113 13.93 2.67 7.93
N PRO A 114 14.66 2.59 9.05
CA PRO A 114 14.84 1.33 9.74
C PRO A 114 13.50 0.64 9.98
N LYS A 115 13.44 -0.64 9.73
CA LYS A 115 12.20 -1.44 9.79
C LYS A 115 11.43 -1.24 11.10
N GLU A 116 12.15 -1.17 12.22
CA GLU A 116 11.57 -0.99 13.55
C GLU A 116 11.13 0.45 13.85
N LYS A 117 11.47 1.41 12.99
CA LYS A 117 11.11 2.82 13.13
C LYS A 117 9.94 3.24 12.25
N VAL A 118 9.51 2.38 11.32
CA VAL A 118 8.48 2.73 10.34
C VAL A 118 7.17 3.12 11.01
N LEU A 119 6.74 2.40 12.04
CA LEU A 119 5.50 2.71 12.76
C LEU A 119 5.54 4.04 13.53
N ASP A 120 6.73 4.60 13.76
CA ASP A 120 6.85 5.95 14.34
C ASP A 120 6.44 7.03 13.32
N LEU A 121 6.49 6.72 12.03
CA LEU A 121 6.20 7.66 10.95
C LEU A 121 4.83 7.46 10.32
N ILE A 122 4.38 6.22 10.17
CA ILE A 122 3.07 5.92 9.59
C ILE A 122 1.98 6.19 10.61
N THR A 123 1.09 7.12 10.32
CA THR A 123 0.02 7.53 11.25
C THR A 123 -1.35 7.01 10.85
N LEU A 124 -1.59 6.69 9.57
CA LEU A 124 -2.88 6.19 9.11
C LEU A 124 -3.15 4.78 9.66
N PRO A 125 -4.25 4.58 10.40
CA PRO A 125 -4.55 3.28 11.02
C PRO A 125 -4.59 2.11 10.06
N ALA A 126 -5.16 2.28 8.88
CA ALA A 126 -5.23 1.21 7.87
C ALA A 126 -3.83 0.78 7.39
N ILE A 127 -2.96 1.74 7.13
CA ILE A 127 -1.58 1.46 6.68
C ILE A 127 -0.78 0.83 7.82
N ARG A 128 -0.98 1.29 9.05
CA ARG A 128 -0.34 0.67 10.23
C ARG A 128 -0.72 -0.80 10.36
N GLN A 129 -2.00 -1.14 10.23
CA GLN A 129 -2.49 -2.53 10.28
C GLN A 129 -1.81 -3.40 9.23
N ARG A 130 -1.68 -2.89 8.02
CA ARG A 130 -1.07 -3.62 6.90
C ARG A 130 0.44 -3.77 7.09
N TYR A 131 1.12 -2.75 7.60
CA TYR A 131 2.54 -2.86 7.93
C TYR A 131 2.79 -3.83 9.08
N GLU A 132 1.93 -3.86 10.10
CA GLU A 132 2.01 -4.85 11.18
C GLU A 132 1.89 -6.28 10.65
N ALA A 133 1.04 -6.52 9.64
CA ALA A 133 0.95 -7.82 8.98
C ALA A 133 2.29 -8.21 8.32
N TYR A 134 2.98 -7.25 7.73
CA TYR A 134 4.33 -7.49 7.21
C TYR A 134 5.31 -7.87 8.33
N LEU A 135 5.30 -7.17 9.45
CA LEU A 135 6.18 -7.49 10.58
C LEU A 135 5.96 -8.90 11.15
N LYS A 136 4.74 -9.39 11.05
CA LYS A 136 4.34 -10.72 11.54
C LYS A 136 4.38 -11.81 10.46
N PHE A 137 4.75 -11.45 9.23
CA PHE A 137 4.70 -12.38 8.10
C PHE A 137 5.61 -13.58 8.32
N ASN A 138 5.05 -14.77 8.21
CA ASN A 138 5.76 -16.04 8.45
C ASN A 138 5.68 -17.01 7.26
N GLY A 139 5.28 -16.51 6.08
CA GLY A 139 5.09 -17.31 4.88
C GLY A 139 3.62 -17.56 4.51
N SER A 140 2.70 -17.32 5.43
CA SER A 140 1.25 -17.42 5.14
C SER A 140 0.67 -16.05 4.85
N VAL A 141 -0.21 -15.99 3.85
CA VAL A 141 -0.86 -14.74 3.46
C VAL A 141 -1.86 -14.32 4.54
N ASN A 142 -1.80 -13.06 4.95
CA ASN A 142 -2.76 -12.47 5.86
C ASN A 142 -3.96 -11.95 5.07
N TYR A 143 -5.14 -12.46 5.35
CA TYR A 143 -6.39 -11.90 4.82
C TYR A 143 -7.01 -10.97 5.85
N MET A 144 -7.42 -9.78 5.43
CA MET A 144 -8.01 -8.78 6.29
C MET A 144 -9.24 -8.18 5.62
N GLU A 145 -10.29 -8.04 6.41
CA GLU A 145 -11.47 -7.26 6.05
C GLU A 145 -11.57 -6.07 6.99
N TYR A 146 -11.63 -4.85 6.45
CA TYR A 146 -11.86 -3.67 7.26
C TYR A 146 -12.74 -2.64 6.56
N VAL A 147 -13.21 -1.68 7.34
CA VAL A 147 -13.98 -0.54 6.85
C VAL A 147 -13.26 0.73 7.30
N THR A 148 -12.90 1.58 6.35
CA THR A 148 -12.36 2.91 6.65
C THR A 148 -13.47 3.95 6.58
N SER A 149 -13.32 5.04 7.35
CA SER A 149 -14.24 6.19 7.33
C SER A 149 -13.56 7.39 6.68
N THR A 150 -14.34 8.47 6.48
CA THR A 150 -13.83 9.75 5.97
C THR A 150 -12.82 10.41 6.93
N THR A 151 -12.80 9.99 8.21
CA THR A 151 -11.84 10.44 9.22
C THR A 151 -10.60 9.57 9.26
N SER A 152 -10.44 8.68 8.29
CA SER A 152 -9.33 7.72 8.18
C SER A 152 -9.29 6.66 9.27
N ASP A 153 -10.36 6.50 10.04
CA ASP A 153 -10.49 5.40 11.00
C ASP A 153 -10.51 4.06 10.26
N CYS A 154 -9.93 3.05 10.89
CA CYS A 154 -9.91 1.69 10.35
C CYS A 154 -10.58 0.74 11.34
N ASN A 155 -11.68 0.15 10.95
CA ASN A 155 -12.39 -0.83 11.75
C ASN A 155 -12.19 -2.22 11.15
N VAL A 156 -11.31 -3.01 11.78
CA VAL A 156 -11.02 -4.37 11.34
C VAL A 156 -12.18 -5.28 11.74
N LYS A 157 -12.81 -5.91 10.75
CA LYS A 157 -13.94 -6.85 10.94
C LYS A 157 -13.49 -8.29 11.03
N MET A 158 -12.45 -8.66 10.29
CA MET A 158 -11.91 -10.02 10.28
C MET A 158 -10.44 -9.95 9.86
N GLN A 159 -9.64 -10.86 10.45
CA GLN A 159 -8.26 -11.08 10.08
C GLN A 159 -7.89 -12.53 10.32
N ARG A 160 -7.30 -13.18 9.33
CA ARG A 160 -6.82 -14.56 9.44
C ARG A 160 -5.74 -14.87 8.42
N LEU A 161 -4.94 -15.85 8.72
CA LEU A 161 -4.00 -16.43 7.75
C LEU A 161 -4.75 -17.38 6.80
N VAL A 162 -4.40 -17.32 5.56
CA VAL A 162 -4.97 -18.18 4.50
C VAL A 162 -3.88 -18.88 3.71
#